data_5458146e87742b58ce2c2ca3b5197148
#
_entry.id   5458146e87742b58ce2c2ca3b5197148
#
_cell.length_a   1.000
_cell.length_b   1.000
_cell.length_c   1.000
_cell.angle_alpha   90.00
_cell.angle_beta   90.00
_cell.angle_gamma   90.00
#
_symmetry.space_group_name_H-M   'P 1'
#
loop_
_entity.id
_entity.type
_entity.pdbx_description
1 polymer ?
#
loop_
_entity_poly.entity_id
_entity_poly.type
_entity_poly.pdbx_seq_one_letter_code
_entity_poly.pdbx_strand_id
1 'polypeptide(L)'
;MTTDTDRVPRAAWILLFFLTALNILNFVDRMLIASLAPLLIKDLGLTRAQIGLLTGFGFVFFYTFVGLFLGMAADRFRRIPLIAAGVALWSAMTALSGMARSFIQLAIPRIFVGVGEATLTPGAISMLADAFPPRRLGTAVGVYYAGIPLGLAVAMVSSSLLAPRYGWRFSFYVLGGIGLAATGLLFLLREPARRRSAAQVAAAGDANPPVAFRTLLRDLFRALIDRPALALALAGGSLLCYGSGAALLIVTWLVEERGVPYADAAFRAGIVGVLAGLLGNVAGGAFGDFCARRFRGGRLWSLVIMTAFFTLPAWVFYTIEPLTPLFYLCWFITSAGTTAWFGALFSGYQELAPGHVRSTMVAFALLVLNLLGVGPGPLITGMIGDSRSLTSGLLISVAVTALAMIPFAIAARSEAARSPATS
;
A
#
# COMPACT_ATOMS: atom_id res chain seq x y z
N MET A 1 16.51 -38.50 -0.22
CA MET A 1 16.93 -38.15 -1.61
C MET A 1 16.31 -36.81 -1.92
N THR A 2 17.06 -35.72 -1.72
CA THR A 2 16.67 -34.38 -2.16
C THR A 2 16.83 -34.34 -3.68
N THR A 3 15.71 -34.35 -4.41
CA THR A 3 15.70 -34.23 -5.85
C THR A 3 16.31 -32.86 -6.24
N ASP A 4 17.13 -32.84 -7.27
CA ASP A 4 17.86 -31.66 -7.80
C ASP A 4 16.94 -30.52 -8.25
N THR A 5 15.63 -30.72 -8.16
CA THR A 5 14.54 -29.76 -8.46
C THR A 5 14.34 -28.68 -7.39
N ASP A 6 14.99 -28.75 -6.21
CA ASP A 6 14.83 -27.80 -5.12
C ASP A 6 15.90 -26.69 -5.08
N ARG A 7 16.91 -26.77 -5.94
CA ARG A 7 17.96 -25.73 -6.02
C ARG A 7 17.46 -24.52 -6.81
N VAL A 8 17.31 -23.39 -6.13
CA VAL A 8 17.01 -22.11 -6.78
C VAL A 8 18.27 -21.60 -7.47
N PRO A 9 18.24 -21.33 -8.79
CA PRO A 9 19.40 -20.80 -9.50
C PRO A 9 19.85 -19.45 -8.95
N ARG A 10 21.15 -19.15 -8.99
CA ARG A 10 21.68 -17.83 -8.59
C ARG A 10 20.99 -16.68 -9.33
N ALA A 11 20.67 -16.89 -10.62
CA ALA A 11 19.95 -15.90 -11.41
C ALA A 11 18.57 -15.53 -10.84
N ALA A 12 17.85 -16.47 -10.21
CA ALA A 12 16.57 -16.19 -9.57
C ALA A 12 16.71 -15.28 -8.32
N TRP A 13 17.78 -15.48 -7.54
CA TRP A 13 18.09 -14.62 -6.40
C TRP A 13 18.51 -13.20 -6.83
N ILE A 14 19.33 -13.09 -7.88
CA ILE A 14 19.72 -11.80 -8.47
C ILE A 14 18.46 -11.06 -8.94
N LEU A 15 17.57 -11.75 -9.65
CA LEU A 15 16.29 -11.21 -10.09
C LEU A 15 15.45 -10.72 -8.89
N LEU A 16 15.30 -11.55 -7.85
CA LEU A 16 14.54 -11.20 -6.65
C LEU A 16 15.09 -9.93 -5.98
N PHE A 17 16.39 -9.88 -5.71
CA PHE A 17 16.99 -8.72 -5.04
C PHE A 17 16.88 -7.46 -5.90
N PHE A 18 17.03 -7.57 -7.20
CA PHE A 18 16.85 -6.43 -8.11
C PHE A 18 15.40 -5.95 -8.15
N LEU A 19 14.43 -6.85 -8.24
CA LEU A 19 13.01 -6.50 -8.18
C LEU A 19 12.62 -5.92 -6.82
N THR A 20 13.22 -6.41 -5.74
CA THR A 20 13.02 -5.83 -4.39
C THR A 20 13.60 -4.42 -4.32
N ALA A 21 14.79 -4.18 -4.88
CA ALA A 21 15.38 -2.83 -4.96
C ALA A 21 14.51 -1.87 -5.77
N LEU A 22 13.93 -2.33 -6.89
CA LEU A 22 12.95 -1.54 -7.65
C LEU A 22 11.68 -1.28 -6.85
N ASN A 23 11.21 -2.24 -6.05
CA ASN A 23 10.06 -2.04 -5.19
C ASN A 23 10.34 -1.03 -4.07
N ILE A 24 11.55 -1.06 -3.48
CA ILE A 24 12.02 -0.03 -2.55
C ILE A 24 11.96 1.33 -3.24
N LEU A 25 12.58 1.47 -4.42
CA LEU A 25 12.61 2.70 -5.20
C LEU A 25 11.20 3.23 -5.50
N ASN A 26 10.28 2.35 -5.88
CA ASN A 26 8.88 2.64 -6.13
C ASN A 26 8.21 3.26 -4.89
N PHE A 27 8.40 2.66 -3.71
CA PHE A 27 7.82 3.18 -2.47
C PHE A 27 8.53 4.43 -1.95
N VAL A 28 9.83 4.61 -2.25
CA VAL A 28 10.54 5.88 -2.00
C VAL A 28 9.89 7.00 -2.80
N ASP A 29 9.64 6.80 -4.09
CA ASP A 29 8.99 7.80 -4.96
C ASP A 29 7.58 8.14 -4.48
N ARG A 30 6.82 7.12 -4.15
CA ARG A 30 5.45 7.26 -3.66
C ARG A 30 5.36 8.11 -2.38
N MET A 31 6.32 7.95 -1.48
CA MET A 31 6.36 8.65 -0.20
C MET A 31 7.08 10.00 -0.26
N LEU A 32 7.82 10.29 -1.34
CA LEU A 32 8.66 11.48 -1.44
C LEU A 32 7.85 12.77 -1.28
N ILE A 33 6.70 12.90 -1.94
CA ILE A 33 5.83 14.08 -1.82
C ILE A 33 5.31 14.25 -0.40
N ALA A 34 4.88 13.16 0.25
CA ALA A 34 4.39 13.21 1.63
C ALA A 34 5.50 13.63 2.61
N SER A 35 6.72 13.14 2.41
CA SER A 35 7.86 13.49 3.25
C SER A 35 8.32 14.94 3.05
N LEU A 36 8.26 15.45 1.82
CA LEU A 36 8.66 16.83 1.47
C LEU A 36 7.51 17.84 1.56
N ALA A 37 6.31 17.43 1.93
CA ALA A 37 5.12 18.26 1.89
C ALA A 37 5.27 19.63 2.57
N PRO A 38 5.85 19.77 3.78
CA PRO A 38 6.02 21.09 4.40
C PRO A 38 6.88 22.04 3.56
N LEU A 39 7.91 21.51 2.89
CA LEU A 39 8.80 22.30 2.05
C LEU A 39 8.13 22.70 0.72
N LEU A 40 7.33 21.80 0.15
CA LEU A 40 6.54 22.05 -1.06
C LEU A 40 5.46 23.11 -0.81
N ILE A 41 4.75 23.02 0.32
CA ILE A 41 3.76 24.00 0.76
C ILE A 41 4.41 25.39 0.83
N LYS A 42 5.55 25.48 1.53
CA LYS A 42 6.25 26.74 1.74
C LYS A 42 6.81 27.35 0.45
N ASP A 43 7.40 26.55 -0.44
CA ASP A 43 8.12 27.03 -1.64
C ASP A 43 7.19 27.29 -2.82
N LEU A 44 6.17 26.46 -3.00
CA LEU A 44 5.22 26.52 -4.14
C LEU A 44 3.88 27.15 -3.79
N GLY A 45 3.66 27.55 -2.53
CA GLY A 45 2.39 28.11 -2.06
C GLY A 45 1.23 27.12 -2.14
N LEU A 46 1.49 25.80 -1.96
CA LEU A 46 0.46 24.77 -2.07
C LEU A 46 -0.42 24.75 -0.83
N THR A 47 -1.69 24.36 -1.02
CA THR A 47 -2.57 24.05 0.10
C THR A 47 -2.34 22.61 0.58
N ARG A 48 -2.76 22.30 1.81
CA ARG A 48 -2.71 20.94 2.36
C ARG A 48 -3.62 19.99 1.59
N ALA A 49 -4.75 20.48 1.10
CA ALA A 49 -5.65 19.75 0.20
C ALA A 49 -4.95 19.36 -1.11
N GLN A 50 -4.15 20.27 -1.70
CA GLN A 50 -3.37 19.96 -2.91
C GLN A 50 -2.31 18.90 -2.65
N ILE A 51 -1.62 18.92 -1.51
CA ILE A 51 -0.72 17.83 -1.09
C ILE A 51 -1.50 16.52 -0.93
N GLY A 52 -2.66 16.57 -0.28
CA GLY A 52 -3.54 15.41 -0.13
C GLY A 52 -4.01 14.84 -1.47
N LEU A 53 -4.28 15.69 -2.46
CA LEU A 53 -4.63 15.25 -3.81
C LEU A 53 -3.44 14.56 -4.51
N LEU A 54 -2.24 15.11 -4.39
CA LEU A 54 -1.01 14.55 -5.00
C LEU A 54 -0.58 13.22 -4.40
N THR A 55 -0.72 13.06 -3.07
CA THR A 55 -0.31 11.85 -2.34
C THR A 55 -1.40 10.78 -2.30
N GLY A 56 -2.66 11.19 -2.36
CA GLY A 56 -3.84 10.34 -2.27
C GLY A 56 -4.53 10.14 -3.61
N PHE A 57 -5.70 10.76 -3.75
CA PHE A 57 -6.64 10.45 -4.82
C PHE A 57 -6.05 10.57 -6.23
N GLY A 58 -5.30 11.64 -6.52
CA GLY A 58 -4.73 11.89 -7.85
C GLY A 58 -3.75 10.79 -8.29
N PHE A 59 -2.90 10.32 -7.37
CA PHE A 59 -1.98 9.21 -7.66
C PHE A 59 -2.70 7.86 -7.68
N VAL A 60 -3.48 7.56 -6.64
CA VAL A 60 -4.12 6.26 -6.43
C VAL A 60 -5.09 5.91 -7.55
N PHE A 61 -5.85 6.89 -8.05
CA PHE A 61 -6.80 6.70 -9.14
C PHE A 61 -6.09 6.19 -10.41
N PHE A 62 -5.08 6.92 -10.89
CA PHE A 62 -4.37 6.53 -12.11
C PHE A 62 -3.57 5.25 -11.93
N TYR A 63 -2.87 5.07 -10.80
CA TYR A 63 -2.17 3.84 -10.46
C TYR A 63 -3.08 2.62 -10.52
N THR A 64 -4.27 2.71 -9.90
CA THR A 64 -5.19 1.57 -9.79
C THR A 64 -5.90 1.30 -11.11
N PHE A 65 -6.38 2.37 -11.77
CA PHE A 65 -7.10 2.23 -13.04
C PHE A 65 -6.19 1.68 -14.14
N VAL A 66 -5.02 2.27 -14.33
CA VAL A 66 -4.06 1.84 -15.35
C VAL A 66 -3.44 0.49 -14.99
N GLY A 67 -3.21 0.21 -13.70
CA GLY A 67 -2.68 -1.06 -13.20
C GLY A 67 -3.51 -2.26 -13.62
N LEU A 68 -4.83 -2.11 -13.73
CA LEU A 68 -5.72 -3.17 -14.21
C LEU A 68 -5.39 -3.56 -15.67
N PHE A 69 -5.17 -2.59 -16.54
CA PHE A 69 -4.81 -2.83 -17.94
C PHE A 69 -3.38 -3.32 -18.11
N LEU A 70 -2.46 -2.81 -17.30
CA LEU A 70 -1.05 -3.21 -17.34
C LEU A 70 -0.83 -4.62 -16.78
N GLY A 71 -1.67 -5.07 -15.84
CA GLY A 71 -1.71 -6.48 -15.43
C GLY A 71 -2.01 -7.41 -16.60
N MET A 72 -3.01 -7.09 -17.42
CA MET A 72 -3.33 -7.84 -18.64
C MET A 72 -2.22 -7.75 -19.70
N ALA A 73 -1.54 -6.61 -19.80
CA ALA A 73 -0.41 -6.44 -20.69
C ALA A 73 0.80 -7.30 -20.26
N ALA A 74 1.07 -7.41 -18.96
CA ALA A 74 2.15 -8.25 -18.43
C ALA A 74 1.96 -9.74 -18.77
N ASP A 75 0.71 -10.21 -18.99
CA ASP A 75 0.42 -11.57 -19.41
C ASP A 75 0.74 -11.81 -20.91
N ARG A 76 0.68 -10.78 -21.74
CA ARG A 76 0.84 -10.87 -23.20
C ARG A 76 2.24 -10.50 -23.68
N PHE A 77 2.84 -9.46 -23.09
CA PHE A 77 4.13 -8.91 -23.53
C PHE A 77 5.30 -9.46 -22.70
N ARG A 78 6.53 -9.26 -23.20
CA ARG A 78 7.75 -9.51 -22.44
C ARG A 78 7.78 -8.58 -21.22
N ARG A 79 8.04 -9.17 -20.03
CA ARG A 79 7.91 -8.46 -18.74
C ARG A 79 9.04 -7.47 -18.48
N ILE A 80 10.29 -7.84 -18.84
CA ILE A 80 11.45 -6.95 -18.63
C ILE A 80 11.30 -5.65 -19.42
N PRO A 81 11.02 -5.65 -20.74
CA PRO A 81 10.79 -4.38 -21.46
C PRO A 81 9.60 -3.58 -20.94
N LEU A 82 8.51 -4.25 -20.52
CA LEU A 82 7.33 -3.57 -19.95
C LEU A 82 7.67 -2.86 -18.65
N ILE A 83 8.35 -3.56 -17.73
CA ILE A 83 8.81 -2.96 -16.46
C ILE A 83 9.82 -1.84 -16.74
N ALA A 84 10.78 -2.07 -17.66
CA ALA A 84 11.78 -1.06 -17.99
C ALA A 84 11.15 0.24 -18.55
N ALA A 85 10.15 0.12 -19.42
CA ALA A 85 9.40 1.27 -19.93
C ALA A 85 8.65 2.01 -18.79
N GLY A 86 8.04 1.26 -17.87
CA GLY A 86 7.41 1.82 -16.69
C GLY A 86 8.40 2.54 -15.77
N VAL A 87 9.54 1.88 -15.44
CA VAL A 87 10.61 2.47 -14.60
C VAL A 87 11.16 3.74 -15.25
N ALA A 88 11.44 3.73 -16.56
CA ALA A 88 11.92 4.90 -17.29
C ALA A 88 10.91 6.06 -17.25
N LEU A 89 9.62 5.75 -17.49
CA LEU A 89 8.56 6.75 -17.46
C LEU A 89 8.44 7.39 -16.08
N TRP A 90 8.25 6.59 -15.00
CA TRP A 90 8.08 7.18 -13.67
C TRP A 90 9.33 7.93 -13.21
N SER A 91 10.53 7.40 -13.49
CA SER A 91 11.78 8.04 -13.06
C SER A 91 12.03 9.36 -13.79
N ALA A 92 11.73 9.43 -15.09
CA ALA A 92 11.79 10.68 -15.85
C ALA A 92 10.77 11.70 -15.31
N MET A 93 9.55 11.26 -15.01
CA MET A 93 8.52 12.13 -14.44
C MET A 93 8.86 12.56 -13.00
N THR A 94 9.49 11.70 -12.22
CA THR A 94 10.03 12.07 -10.90
C THR A 94 11.10 13.15 -11.03
N ALA A 95 12.09 12.98 -11.90
CA ALA A 95 13.08 14.01 -12.16
C ALA A 95 12.43 15.33 -12.62
N LEU A 96 11.44 15.26 -13.53
CA LEU A 96 10.69 16.41 -14.02
C LEU A 96 9.93 17.12 -12.89
N SER A 97 9.42 16.39 -11.90
CA SER A 97 8.78 16.96 -10.69
C SER A 97 9.71 17.88 -9.91
N GLY A 98 11.04 17.63 -9.94
CA GLY A 98 12.04 18.50 -9.34
C GLY A 98 12.16 19.88 -10.00
N MET A 99 11.65 20.05 -11.23
CA MET A 99 11.62 21.33 -11.95
C MET A 99 10.34 22.13 -11.71
N ALA A 100 9.38 21.59 -10.95
CA ALA A 100 8.08 22.20 -10.75
C ALA A 100 8.16 23.54 -10.04
N ARG A 101 7.36 24.52 -10.51
CA ARG A 101 7.18 25.87 -9.96
C ARG A 101 5.72 26.16 -9.61
N SER A 102 4.81 25.20 -9.84
CA SER A 102 3.39 25.32 -9.54
C SER A 102 2.79 23.95 -9.26
N PHE A 103 1.57 23.95 -8.69
CA PHE A 103 0.78 22.73 -8.48
C PHE A 103 0.62 21.89 -9.75
N ILE A 104 0.26 22.50 -10.87
CA ILE A 104 0.01 21.78 -12.13
C ILE A 104 1.28 21.09 -12.63
N GLN A 105 2.44 21.77 -12.54
CA GLN A 105 3.72 21.22 -12.95
C GLN A 105 4.19 20.05 -12.06
N LEU A 106 3.67 19.94 -10.84
CA LEU A 106 3.91 18.80 -9.96
C LEU A 106 2.85 17.70 -10.18
N ALA A 107 1.60 18.07 -10.42
CA ALA A 107 0.48 17.15 -10.56
C ALA A 107 0.53 16.32 -11.86
N ILE A 108 0.88 16.95 -12.99
CA ILE A 108 0.95 16.23 -14.27
C ILE A 108 2.00 15.11 -14.24
N PRO A 109 3.27 15.36 -13.88
CA PRO A 109 4.25 14.27 -13.73
C PRO A 109 3.79 13.20 -12.75
N ARG A 110 3.12 13.58 -11.65
CA ARG A 110 2.65 12.63 -10.64
C ARG A 110 1.64 11.63 -11.18
N ILE A 111 0.76 12.03 -12.10
CA ILE A 111 -0.14 11.12 -12.81
C ILE A 111 0.65 10.07 -13.59
N PHE A 112 1.64 10.50 -14.36
CA PHE A 112 2.47 9.58 -15.16
C PHE A 112 3.40 8.72 -14.30
N VAL A 113 3.84 9.20 -13.13
CA VAL A 113 4.50 8.35 -12.12
C VAL A 113 3.57 7.19 -11.75
N GLY A 114 2.31 7.46 -11.41
CA GLY A 114 1.34 6.41 -11.08
C GLY A 114 1.14 5.40 -12.21
N VAL A 115 1.09 5.87 -13.46
CA VAL A 115 1.01 5.01 -14.66
C VAL A 115 2.24 4.11 -14.79
N GLY A 116 3.45 4.67 -14.67
CA GLY A 116 4.70 3.92 -14.77
C GLY A 116 4.84 2.86 -13.66
N GLU A 117 4.59 3.25 -12.41
CA GLU A 117 4.68 2.38 -11.24
C GLU A 117 3.73 1.17 -11.31
N ALA A 118 2.58 1.32 -11.94
CA ALA A 118 1.60 0.26 -12.08
C ALA A 118 2.09 -0.97 -12.90
N THR A 119 3.20 -0.83 -13.64
CA THR A 119 3.81 -1.94 -14.41
C THR A 119 4.58 -2.92 -13.53
N LEU A 120 5.17 -2.44 -12.41
CA LEU A 120 6.17 -3.18 -11.67
C LEU A 120 5.60 -4.42 -10.97
N THR A 121 4.61 -4.26 -10.11
CA THR A 121 4.16 -5.36 -9.24
C THR A 121 3.59 -6.56 -10.03
N PRO A 122 2.71 -6.40 -11.03
CA PRO A 122 2.21 -7.53 -11.81
C PRO A 122 3.33 -8.28 -12.53
N GLY A 123 4.25 -7.53 -13.17
CA GLY A 123 5.38 -8.11 -13.88
C GLY A 123 6.37 -8.81 -12.94
N ALA A 124 6.68 -8.21 -11.79
CA ALA A 124 7.60 -8.78 -10.80
C ALA A 124 7.05 -10.08 -10.21
N ILE A 125 5.80 -10.09 -9.74
CA ILE A 125 5.18 -11.30 -9.17
C ILE A 125 5.12 -12.42 -10.20
N SER A 126 4.76 -12.11 -11.45
CA SER A 126 4.76 -13.08 -12.55
C SER A 126 6.16 -13.68 -12.80
N MET A 127 7.22 -12.84 -12.82
CA MET A 127 8.59 -13.33 -12.99
C MET A 127 9.08 -14.17 -11.79
N LEU A 128 8.72 -13.79 -10.56
CA LEU A 128 9.06 -14.56 -9.37
C LEU A 128 8.37 -15.92 -9.36
N ALA A 129 7.11 -16.00 -9.81
CA ALA A 129 6.38 -17.25 -9.92
C ALA A 129 7.03 -18.22 -10.93
N ASP A 130 7.64 -17.68 -11.99
CA ASP A 130 8.38 -18.50 -12.98
C ASP A 130 9.79 -18.87 -12.50
N ALA A 131 10.45 -18.02 -11.70
CA ALA A 131 11.83 -18.21 -11.27
C ALA A 131 11.97 -19.13 -10.04
N PHE A 132 10.97 -19.13 -9.15
CA PHE A 132 11.03 -19.88 -7.89
C PHE A 132 10.10 -21.09 -7.88
N PRO A 133 10.50 -22.21 -7.24
CA PRO A 133 9.62 -23.34 -7.04
C PRO A 133 8.47 -22.98 -6.06
N PRO A 134 7.28 -23.65 -6.15
CA PRO A 134 6.11 -23.32 -5.33
C PRO A 134 6.39 -23.27 -3.83
N ARG A 135 7.27 -24.14 -3.33
CA ARG A 135 7.66 -24.18 -1.89
C ARG A 135 8.41 -22.94 -1.42
N ARG A 136 9.11 -22.22 -2.30
CA ARG A 136 9.89 -21.00 -1.98
C ARG A 136 9.29 -19.72 -2.52
N LEU A 137 8.23 -19.81 -3.30
CA LEU A 137 7.57 -18.65 -3.90
C LEU A 137 7.04 -17.69 -2.83
N GLY A 138 6.42 -18.21 -1.77
CA GLY A 138 5.93 -17.37 -0.67
C GLY A 138 7.04 -16.55 -0.01
N THR A 139 8.22 -17.16 0.22
CA THR A 139 9.39 -16.44 0.75
C THR A 139 9.89 -15.37 -0.23
N ALA A 140 9.98 -15.68 -1.51
CA ALA A 140 10.42 -14.74 -2.54
C ALA A 140 9.47 -13.53 -2.63
N VAL A 141 8.17 -13.78 -2.64
CA VAL A 141 7.14 -12.72 -2.64
C VAL A 141 7.20 -11.90 -1.34
N GLY A 142 7.42 -12.55 -0.19
CA GLY A 142 7.61 -11.87 1.09
C GLY A 142 8.83 -10.92 1.09
N VAL A 143 9.96 -11.36 0.54
CA VAL A 143 11.17 -10.52 0.37
C VAL A 143 10.88 -9.35 -0.57
N TYR A 144 10.19 -9.59 -1.69
CA TYR A 144 9.78 -8.52 -2.60
C TYR A 144 8.93 -7.45 -1.89
N TYR A 145 7.92 -7.88 -1.11
CA TYR A 145 7.05 -6.94 -0.39
C TYR A 145 7.69 -6.29 0.83
N ALA A 146 8.81 -6.80 1.35
CA ALA A 146 9.61 -6.09 2.34
C ALA A 146 10.15 -4.75 1.80
N GLY A 147 10.18 -4.58 0.47
CA GLY A 147 10.47 -3.30 -0.17
C GLY A 147 9.52 -2.16 0.23
N ILE A 148 8.28 -2.46 0.63
CA ILE A 148 7.29 -1.45 1.04
C ILE A 148 7.75 -0.68 2.30
N PRO A 149 7.90 -1.31 3.46
CA PRO A 149 8.32 -0.60 4.67
C PRO A 149 9.74 -0.03 4.55
N LEU A 150 10.63 -0.71 3.82
CA LEU A 150 11.97 -0.19 3.57
C LEU A 150 11.94 1.08 2.70
N GLY A 151 11.14 1.10 1.63
CA GLY A 151 10.98 2.27 0.78
C GLY A 151 10.41 3.47 1.54
N LEU A 152 9.40 3.25 2.40
CA LEU A 152 8.86 4.28 3.27
C LEU A 152 9.96 4.90 4.18
N ALA A 153 10.75 4.06 4.85
CA ALA A 153 11.82 4.52 5.72
C ALA A 153 12.90 5.28 4.93
N VAL A 154 13.34 4.72 3.80
CA VAL A 154 14.36 5.34 2.94
C VAL A 154 13.87 6.70 2.44
N ALA A 155 12.59 6.84 2.05
CA ALA A 155 12.02 8.11 1.64
C ALA A 155 12.13 9.17 2.74
N MET A 156 11.67 8.83 3.94
CA MET A 156 11.64 9.75 5.08
C MET A 156 13.06 10.12 5.54
N VAL A 157 13.94 9.13 5.71
CA VAL A 157 15.31 9.35 6.14
C VAL A 157 16.13 10.11 5.09
N SER A 158 16.05 9.72 3.81
CA SER A 158 16.79 10.42 2.75
C SER A 158 16.31 11.87 2.58
N SER A 159 15.00 12.11 2.65
CA SER A 159 14.45 13.47 2.60
C SER A 159 14.92 14.32 3.78
N SER A 160 14.97 13.76 4.99
CA SER A 160 15.46 14.48 6.18
C SER A 160 16.92 14.93 6.08
N LEU A 161 17.74 14.17 5.34
CA LEU A 161 19.17 14.44 5.16
C LEU A 161 19.47 15.33 3.95
N LEU A 162 18.78 15.08 2.83
CA LEU A 162 19.05 15.76 1.56
C LEU A 162 18.38 17.12 1.46
N ALA A 163 17.10 17.21 1.83
CA ALA A 163 16.32 18.40 1.59
C ALA A 163 16.81 19.65 2.38
N PRO A 164 17.26 19.56 3.65
CA PRO A 164 17.82 20.71 4.36
C PRO A 164 19.13 21.22 3.76
N ARG A 165 19.92 20.36 3.11
CA ARG A 165 21.24 20.70 2.56
C ARG A 165 21.21 21.18 1.12
N TYR A 166 20.39 20.53 0.28
CA TYR A 166 20.39 20.71 -1.17
C TYR A 166 19.03 21.19 -1.72
N GLY A 167 18.05 21.39 -0.84
CA GLY A 167 16.68 21.70 -1.22
C GLY A 167 15.88 20.47 -1.66
N TRP A 168 14.56 20.59 -1.61
CA TRP A 168 13.64 19.50 -1.93
C TRP A 168 13.75 19.02 -3.39
N ARG A 169 14.07 19.91 -4.33
CA ARG A 169 14.23 19.59 -5.75
C ARG A 169 15.31 18.55 -6.00
N PHE A 170 16.41 18.62 -5.25
CA PHE A 170 17.52 17.69 -5.37
C PHE A 170 17.09 16.24 -5.05
N SER A 171 16.19 16.03 -4.10
CA SER A 171 15.66 14.70 -3.79
C SER A 171 14.96 14.06 -5.00
N PHE A 172 14.21 14.83 -5.78
CA PHE A 172 13.57 14.37 -7.01
C PHE A 172 14.57 14.03 -8.12
N TYR A 173 15.63 14.86 -8.28
CA TYR A 173 16.65 14.59 -9.28
C TYR A 173 17.46 13.32 -8.95
N VAL A 174 17.86 13.15 -7.69
CA VAL A 174 18.58 11.95 -7.24
C VAL A 174 17.74 10.71 -7.46
N LEU A 175 16.48 10.73 -7.03
CA LEU A 175 15.59 9.57 -7.14
C LEU A 175 15.31 9.22 -8.61
N GLY A 176 14.98 10.22 -9.43
CA GLY A 176 14.77 10.03 -10.86
C GLY A 176 16.02 9.52 -11.57
N GLY A 177 17.20 10.03 -11.22
CA GLY A 177 18.49 9.59 -11.77
C GLY A 177 18.80 8.12 -11.42
N ILE A 178 18.58 7.72 -10.17
CA ILE A 178 18.74 6.32 -9.72
C ILE A 178 17.80 5.41 -10.51
N GLY A 179 16.54 5.80 -10.69
CA GLY A 179 15.58 5.00 -11.44
C GLY A 179 15.91 4.88 -12.92
N LEU A 180 16.37 5.94 -13.57
CA LEU A 180 16.85 5.89 -14.95
C LEU A 180 18.07 4.96 -15.10
N ALA A 181 19.01 5.01 -14.16
CA ALA A 181 20.13 4.07 -14.12
C ALA A 181 19.65 2.62 -13.93
N ALA A 182 18.70 2.40 -13.02
CA ALA A 182 18.11 1.09 -12.81
C ALA A 182 17.38 0.54 -14.05
N THR A 183 16.80 1.43 -14.88
CA THR A 183 16.21 1.04 -16.17
C THR A 183 17.23 0.38 -17.09
N GLY A 184 18.43 0.95 -17.20
CA GLY A 184 19.51 0.37 -17.99
C GLY A 184 19.94 -1.01 -17.46
N LEU A 185 20.04 -1.14 -16.12
CA LEU A 185 20.43 -2.39 -15.47
C LEU A 185 19.37 -3.51 -15.64
N LEU A 186 18.09 -3.16 -15.82
CA LEU A 186 17.02 -4.14 -16.07
C LEU A 186 17.30 -5.00 -17.31
N PHE A 187 17.88 -4.41 -18.36
CA PHE A 187 18.17 -5.13 -19.60
C PHE A 187 19.34 -6.13 -19.46
N LEU A 188 20.12 -6.07 -18.38
CA LEU A 188 21.16 -7.06 -18.07
C LEU A 188 20.56 -8.33 -17.43
N LEU A 189 19.31 -8.26 -16.94
CA LEU A 189 18.65 -9.40 -16.36
C LEU A 189 18.09 -10.34 -17.44
N ARG A 190 18.11 -11.63 -17.15
CA ARG A 190 17.47 -12.64 -17.99
C ARG A 190 16.03 -12.84 -17.54
N GLU A 191 15.09 -12.67 -18.47
CA GLU A 191 13.69 -12.96 -18.21
C GLU A 191 13.50 -14.49 -18.03
N PRO A 192 12.91 -14.94 -16.90
CA PRO A 192 12.61 -16.36 -16.71
C PRO A 192 11.65 -16.86 -17.80
N ALA A 193 11.90 -18.07 -18.29
CA ALA A 193 10.95 -18.71 -19.20
C ALA A 193 9.59 -18.87 -18.53
N ARG A 194 8.52 -18.52 -19.24
CA ARG A 194 7.16 -18.66 -18.70
C ARG A 194 6.86 -20.13 -18.41
N ARG A 195 6.59 -20.44 -17.15
CA ARG A 195 6.04 -21.75 -16.77
C ARG A 195 4.56 -21.75 -17.11
N ARG A 196 4.15 -22.57 -18.08
CA ARG A 196 2.72 -22.84 -18.25
C ARG A 196 2.19 -23.46 -16.95
N SER A 197 1.25 -22.81 -16.28
CA SER A 197 0.61 -23.42 -15.10
C SER A 197 -0.11 -24.70 -15.54
N ALA A 198 -0.19 -25.71 -14.64
CA ALA A 198 -0.97 -26.92 -14.93
C ALA A 198 -2.42 -26.58 -15.34
N ALA A 199 -2.98 -25.48 -14.81
CA ALA A 199 -4.28 -24.93 -15.21
C ALA A 199 -4.27 -24.37 -16.66
N GLN A 200 -3.18 -23.74 -17.10
CA GLN A 200 -3.04 -23.27 -18.50
C GLN A 200 -2.78 -24.42 -19.48
N VAL A 201 -2.11 -25.49 -19.02
CA VAL A 201 -1.94 -26.72 -19.81
C VAL A 201 -3.26 -27.48 -19.90
N ALA A 202 -4.03 -27.58 -18.81
CA ALA A 202 -5.36 -28.18 -18.79
C ALA A 202 -6.36 -27.35 -19.62
N ALA A 203 -6.31 -26.01 -19.54
CA ALA A 203 -7.14 -25.12 -20.35
C ALA A 203 -6.78 -25.12 -21.86
N ALA A 204 -5.59 -25.57 -22.23
CA ALA A 204 -5.21 -25.75 -23.64
C ALA A 204 -5.81 -27.05 -24.23
N GLY A 205 -6.21 -27.99 -23.37
CA GLY A 205 -6.93 -29.23 -23.75
C GLY A 205 -8.45 -29.10 -23.73
N ASP A 206 -8.99 -28.29 -22.82
CA ASP A 206 -10.41 -27.94 -22.74
C ASP A 206 -10.53 -26.44 -23.05
N ALA A 207 -10.99 -26.11 -24.25
CA ALA A 207 -11.23 -24.74 -24.70
C ALA A 207 -12.41 -24.10 -23.95
N ASN A 208 -12.24 -23.88 -22.64
CA ASN A 208 -13.10 -22.93 -21.95
C ASN A 208 -12.59 -21.53 -22.32
N PRO A 209 -13.40 -20.71 -22.99
CA PRO A 209 -13.02 -19.34 -23.32
C PRO A 209 -12.64 -18.58 -22.04
N PRO A 210 -11.68 -17.63 -22.08
CA PRO A 210 -11.35 -16.82 -20.92
C PRO A 210 -12.63 -16.23 -20.39
N VAL A 211 -12.91 -16.44 -19.10
CA VAL A 211 -14.14 -15.96 -18.45
C VAL A 211 -14.28 -14.47 -18.78
N ALA A 212 -15.35 -14.12 -19.48
CA ALA A 212 -15.55 -12.76 -19.93
C ALA A 212 -15.53 -11.84 -18.71
N PHE A 213 -14.81 -10.73 -18.78
CA PHE A 213 -14.69 -9.74 -17.69
C PHE A 213 -16.05 -9.38 -17.09
N ARG A 214 -17.10 -9.32 -17.93
CA ARG A 214 -18.49 -9.09 -17.50
C ARG A 214 -19.02 -10.21 -16.61
N THR A 215 -18.67 -11.45 -16.87
CA THR A 215 -19.09 -12.60 -16.04
C THR A 215 -18.38 -12.54 -14.68
N LEU A 216 -17.08 -12.23 -14.68
CA LEU A 216 -16.31 -12.08 -13.45
C LEU A 216 -16.85 -10.96 -12.55
N LEU A 217 -17.20 -9.82 -13.12
CA LEU A 217 -17.84 -8.72 -12.39
C LEU A 217 -19.21 -9.13 -11.85
N ARG A 218 -20.02 -9.81 -12.66
CA ARG A 218 -21.34 -10.30 -12.22
C ARG A 218 -21.21 -11.25 -11.04
N ASP A 219 -20.27 -12.20 -11.08
CA ASP A 219 -20.08 -13.19 -10.01
C ASP A 219 -19.53 -12.54 -8.74
N LEU A 220 -18.69 -11.51 -8.89
CA LEU A 220 -18.21 -10.68 -7.78
C LEU A 220 -19.36 -9.92 -7.11
N PHE A 221 -20.21 -9.22 -7.91
CA PHE A 221 -21.37 -8.51 -7.35
C PHE A 221 -22.37 -9.46 -6.70
N ARG A 222 -22.60 -10.64 -7.29
CA ARG A 222 -23.42 -11.68 -6.67
C ARG A 222 -22.84 -12.13 -5.33
N ALA A 223 -21.52 -12.37 -5.26
CA ALA A 223 -20.85 -12.73 -4.00
C ALA A 223 -21.03 -11.68 -2.91
N LEU A 224 -21.05 -10.39 -3.27
CA LEU A 224 -21.31 -9.29 -2.32
C LEU A 224 -22.77 -9.24 -1.85
N ILE A 225 -23.71 -9.55 -2.74
CA ILE A 225 -25.15 -9.60 -2.41
C ILE A 225 -25.46 -10.83 -1.55
N ASP A 226 -24.94 -12.00 -1.94
CA ASP A 226 -25.21 -13.28 -1.26
C ASP A 226 -24.49 -13.35 0.11
N ARG A 227 -23.39 -12.62 0.28
CA ARG A 227 -22.63 -12.52 1.54
C ARG A 227 -22.44 -11.07 1.98
N PRO A 228 -23.42 -10.46 2.63
CA PRO A 228 -23.33 -9.07 3.11
C PRO A 228 -22.11 -8.81 4.00
N ALA A 229 -21.58 -9.83 4.70
CA ALA A 229 -20.35 -9.73 5.48
C ALA A 229 -19.13 -9.29 4.63
N LEU A 230 -19.08 -9.66 3.34
CA LEU A 230 -18.03 -9.18 2.42
C LEU A 230 -18.16 -7.68 2.15
N ALA A 231 -19.37 -7.20 1.86
CA ALA A 231 -19.62 -5.78 1.61
C ALA A 231 -19.35 -4.95 2.87
N LEU A 232 -19.75 -5.43 4.04
CA LEU A 232 -19.46 -4.79 5.32
C LEU A 232 -17.96 -4.79 5.64
N ALA A 233 -17.23 -5.88 5.34
CA ALA A 233 -15.79 -5.93 5.50
C ALA A 233 -15.08 -4.94 4.55
N LEU A 234 -15.57 -4.76 3.31
CA LEU A 234 -15.06 -3.74 2.39
C LEU A 234 -15.30 -2.32 2.93
N ALA A 235 -16.50 -2.05 3.44
CA ALA A 235 -16.80 -0.75 4.04
C ALA A 235 -15.91 -0.45 5.25
N GLY A 236 -15.77 -1.40 6.18
CA GLY A 236 -14.89 -1.27 7.33
C GLY A 236 -13.42 -1.10 6.93
N GLY A 237 -12.94 -1.90 5.97
CA GLY A 237 -11.59 -1.78 5.42
C GLY A 237 -11.33 -0.43 4.78
N SER A 238 -12.30 0.14 4.05
CA SER A 238 -12.18 1.48 3.46
C SER A 238 -12.03 2.57 4.53
N LEU A 239 -12.76 2.47 5.64
CA LEU A 239 -12.63 3.40 6.77
C LEU A 239 -11.26 3.27 7.46
N LEU A 240 -10.71 2.06 7.60
CA LEU A 240 -9.33 1.86 8.10
C LEU A 240 -8.29 2.45 7.14
N CYS A 241 -8.45 2.21 5.85
CA CYS A 241 -7.58 2.77 4.81
C CYS A 241 -7.63 4.30 4.75
N TYR A 242 -8.78 4.91 5.06
CA TYR A 242 -8.91 6.37 5.15
C TYR A 242 -7.94 6.94 6.20
N GLY A 243 -7.91 6.35 7.40
CA GLY A 243 -6.96 6.76 8.44
C GLY A 243 -5.50 6.56 8.04
N SER A 244 -5.17 5.45 7.36
CA SER A 244 -3.83 5.22 6.84
C SER A 244 -3.43 6.25 5.77
N GLY A 245 -4.38 6.67 4.93
CA GLY A 245 -4.17 7.76 3.97
C GLY A 245 -3.97 9.12 4.67
N ALA A 246 -4.79 9.45 5.66
CA ALA A 246 -4.65 10.69 6.43
C ALA A 246 -3.28 10.82 7.11
N ALA A 247 -2.71 9.70 7.56
CA ALA A 247 -1.37 9.65 8.17
C ALA A 247 -0.24 10.08 7.22
N LEU A 248 -0.46 10.18 5.90
CA LEU A 248 0.53 10.74 4.96
C LEU A 248 0.82 12.23 5.23
N LEU A 249 -0.05 12.95 5.96
CA LEU A 249 0.16 14.33 6.36
C LEU A 249 0.88 14.48 7.70
N ILE A 250 1.40 13.39 8.30
CA ILE A 250 2.01 13.39 9.63
C ILE A 250 3.24 14.32 9.71
N VAL A 251 4.11 14.32 8.69
CA VAL A 251 5.31 15.18 8.68
C VAL A 251 4.89 16.64 8.60
N THR A 252 3.89 16.96 7.76
CA THR A 252 3.34 18.32 7.65
C THR A 252 2.77 18.79 8.99
N TRP A 253 2.00 17.95 9.67
CA TRP A 253 1.43 18.25 10.97
C TRP A 253 2.50 18.47 12.05
N LEU A 254 3.52 17.63 12.11
CA LEU A 254 4.63 17.77 13.06
C LEU A 254 5.39 19.09 12.86
N VAL A 255 5.58 19.51 11.60
CA VAL A 255 6.31 20.74 11.29
C VAL A 255 5.46 21.98 11.51
N GLU A 256 4.25 22.02 10.94
CA GLU A 256 3.43 23.23 10.89
C GLU A 256 2.67 23.51 12.19
N GLU A 257 2.19 22.47 12.88
CA GLU A 257 1.35 22.65 14.06
C GLU A 257 2.03 22.24 15.37
N ARG A 258 3.09 21.41 15.30
CA ARG A 258 3.82 20.96 16.48
C ARG A 258 5.22 21.58 16.61
N GLY A 259 5.61 22.41 15.63
CA GLY A 259 6.88 23.14 15.66
C GLY A 259 8.14 22.27 15.62
N VAL A 260 8.00 20.99 15.23
CA VAL A 260 9.15 20.10 15.12
C VAL A 260 9.96 20.45 13.87
N PRO A 261 11.30 20.63 13.98
CA PRO A 261 12.12 20.88 12.80
C PRO A 261 11.93 19.81 11.73
N TYR A 262 11.88 20.22 10.46
CA TYR A 262 11.57 19.30 9.33
C TYR A 262 12.46 18.04 9.33
N ALA A 263 13.78 18.21 9.48
CA ALA A 263 14.70 17.08 9.47
C ALA A 263 14.38 16.04 10.56
N ASP A 264 14.10 16.52 11.78
CA ASP A 264 13.73 15.68 12.90
C ASP A 264 12.37 15.00 12.70
N ALA A 265 11.38 15.76 12.21
CA ALA A 265 10.05 15.25 11.94
C ALA A 265 10.09 14.11 10.91
N ALA A 266 10.75 14.33 9.76
CA ALA A 266 10.86 13.32 8.71
C ALA A 266 11.69 12.10 9.15
N PHE A 267 12.85 12.32 9.82
CA PHE A 267 13.69 11.23 10.31
C PHE A 267 12.94 10.34 11.31
N ARG A 268 12.30 10.94 12.33
CA ARG A 268 11.55 10.21 13.35
C ARG A 268 10.34 9.49 12.76
N ALA A 269 9.62 10.13 11.81
CA ALA A 269 8.50 9.49 11.12
C ALA A 269 8.96 8.25 10.33
N GLY A 270 10.14 8.28 9.71
CA GLY A 270 10.71 7.13 9.02
C GLY A 270 11.03 5.98 9.97
N ILE A 271 11.72 6.25 11.08
CA ILE A 271 12.10 5.22 12.07
C ILE A 271 10.87 4.63 12.76
N VAL A 272 9.99 5.48 13.29
CA VAL A 272 8.76 5.03 13.94
C VAL A 272 7.88 4.25 12.95
N GLY A 273 7.72 4.76 11.72
CA GLY A 273 6.90 4.12 10.70
C GLY A 273 7.36 2.71 10.35
N VAL A 274 8.68 2.50 10.18
CA VAL A 274 9.23 1.16 9.87
C VAL A 274 9.10 0.21 11.05
N LEU A 275 9.54 0.62 12.24
CA LEU A 275 9.54 -0.26 13.40
C LEU A 275 8.11 -0.63 13.81
N ALA A 276 7.25 0.38 13.93
CA ALA A 276 5.86 0.17 14.30
C ALA A 276 5.08 -0.57 13.21
N GLY A 277 5.33 -0.26 11.93
CA GLY A 277 4.67 -0.90 10.81
C GLY A 277 4.99 -2.40 10.71
N LEU A 278 6.26 -2.79 10.86
CA LEU A 278 6.66 -4.20 10.87
C LEU A 278 6.06 -4.96 12.05
N LEU A 279 6.19 -4.41 13.26
CA LEU A 279 5.65 -5.03 14.47
C LEU A 279 4.12 -5.10 14.43
N GLY A 280 3.45 -4.04 13.98
CA GLY A 280 2.01 -3.99 13.83
C GLY A 280 1.49 -5.06 12.87
N ASN A 281 2.12 -5.21 11.70
CA ASN A 281 1.72 -6.20 10.71
C ASN A 281 1.85 -7.64 11.24
N VAL A 282 2.98 -7.97 11.89
CA VAL A 282 3.20 -9.31 12.47
C VAL A 282 2.26 -9.58 13.64
N ALA A 283 2.19 -8.66 14.60
CA ALA A 283 1.36 -8.80 15.79
C ALA A 283 -0.14 -8.83 15.43
N GLY A 284 -0.58 -7.97 14.51
CA GLY A 284 -1.96 -7.93 14.05
C GLY A 284 -2.38 -9.19 13.29
N GLY A 285 -1.50 -9.73 12.44
CA GLY A 285 -1.72 -11.01 11.77
C GLY A 285 -1.86 -12.16 12.76
N ALA A 286 -0.92 -12.27 13.72
CA ALA A 286 -0.96 -13.29 14.78
C ALA A 286 -2.20 -13.17 15.66
N PHE A 287 -2.60 -11.94 16.02
CA PHE A 287 -3.83 -11.70 16.77
C PHE A 287 -5.09 -12.06 15.97
N GLY A 288 -5.12 -11.77 14.68
CA GLY A 288 -6.18 -12.19 13.77
C GLY A 288 -6.33 -13.71 13.72
N ASP A 289 -5.22 -14.45 13.63
CA ASP A 289 -5.20 -15.90 13.65
C ASP A 289 -5.61 -16.48 15.03
N PHE A 290 -5.20 -15.84 16.12
CA PHE A 290 -5.65 -16.20 17.46
C PHE A 290 -7.17 -16.07 17.59
N CYS A 291 -7.74 -14.93 17.19
CA CYS A 291 -9.18 -14.70 17.25
C CYS A 291 -9.94 -15.66 16.34
N ALA A 292 -9.41 -15.97 15.15
CA ALA A 292 -10.02 -16.93 14.22
C ALA A 292 -10.17 -18.33 14.82
N ARG A 293 -9.20 -18.76 15.63
CA ARG A 293 -9.24 -20.04 16.34
C ARG A 293 -10.15 -20.04 17.58
N ARG A 294 -10.33 -18.89 18.22
CA ARG A 294 -11.00 -18.80 19.53
C ARG A 294 -12.46 -18.38 19.46
N PHE A 295 -12.86 -17.61 18.45
CA PHE A 295 -14.18 -17.02 18.35
C PHE A 295 -14.83 -17.30 17.01
N ARG A 296 -16.14 -17.51 16.98
CA ARG A 296 -16.94 -17.57 15.75
C ARG A 296 -16.92 -16.18 15.09
N GLY A 297 -16.60 -16.10 13.79
CA GLY A 297 -16.37 -14.83 13.11
C GLY A 297 -15.09 -14.10 13.59
N GLY A 298 -14.12 -14.85 14.15
CA GLY A 298 -13.00 -14.34 14.94
C GLY A 298 -12.10 -13.36 14.22
N ARG A 299 -11.84 -13.53 12.89
CA ARG A 299 -11.04 -12.54 12.14
C ARG A 299 -11.73 -11.18 12.07
N LEU A 300 -13.02 -11.14 11.91
CA LEU A 300 -13.78 -9.88 11.89
C LEU A 300 -13.83 -9.26 13.30
N TRP A 301 -13.97 -10.09 14.35
CA TRP A 301 -13.86 -9.61 15.72
C TRP A 301 -12.47 -9.07 16.04
N SER A 302 -11.40 -9.66 15.51
CA SER A 302 -10.05 -9.12 15.71
C SER A 302 -9.92 -7.69 15.13
N LEU A 303 -10.56 -7.40 14.00
CA LEU A 303 -10.58 -6.06 13.41
C LEU A 303 -11.32 -5.06 14.31
N VAL A 304 -12.45 -5.46 14.92
CA VAL A 304 -13.17 -4.61 15.90
C VAL A 304 -12.27 -4.30 17.09
N ILE A 305 -11.67 -5.33 17.71
CA ILE A 305 -10.84 -5.18 18.91
C ILE A 305 -9.59 -4.33 18.61
N MET A 306 -8.90 -4.60 17.50
CA MET A 306 -7.74 -3.80 17.09
C MET A 306 -8.12 -2.34 16.84
N THR A 307 -9.21 -2.08 16.13
CA THR A 307 -9.67 -0.70 15.89
C THR A 307 -9.97 0.01 17.21
N ALA A 308 -10.68 -0.63 18.14
CA ALA A 308 -10.95 -0.06 19.46
C ALA A 308 -9.65 0.22 20.25
N PHE A 309 -8.72 -0.72 20.23
CA PHE A 309 -7.43 -0.60 20.94
C PHE A 309 -6.59 0.57 20.41
N PHE A 310 -6.50 0.74 19.09
CA PHE A 310 -5.67 1.79 18.48
C PHE A 310 -6.32 3.18 18.48
N THR A 311 -7.63 3.28 18.65
CA THR A 311 -8.35 4.57 18.61
C THR A 311 -7.92 5.51 19.74
N LEU A 312 -7.84 5.03 20.98
CA LEU A 312 -7.49 5.89 22.12
C LEU A 312 -6.04 6.41 22.04
N PRO A 313 -5.01 5.57 21.82
CA PRO A 313 -3.64 6.07 21.60
C PRO A 313 -3.53 7.06 20.44
N ALA A 314 -4.28 6.86 19.36
CA ALA A 314 -4.28 7.79 18.23
C ALA A 314 -4.88 9.16 18.63
N TRP A 315 -5.96 9.16 19.38
CA TRP A 315 -6.55 10.40 19.89
C TRP A 315 -5.59 11.15 20.80
N VAL A 316 -4.97 10.45 21.76
CA VAL A 316 -3.97 11.02 22.68
C VAL A 316 -2.77 11.57 21.92
N PHE A 317 -2.26 10.84 20.94
CA PHE A 317 -1.12 11.26 20.12
C PHE A 317 -1.33 12.61 19.45
N TYR A 318 -2.53 12.87 18.89
CA TYR A 318 -2.80 14.14 18.22
C TYR A 318 -3.13 15.30 19.16
N THR A 319 -3.37 15.05 20.45
CA THR A 319 -3.77 16.08 21.44
C THR A 319 -2.67 16.42 22.44
N ILE A 320 -1.77 15.48 22.74
CA ILE A 320 -0.72 15.67 23.75
C ILE A 320 0.41 16.56 23.25
N GLU A 321 1.17 17.15 24.15
CA GLU A 321 2.39 17.91 23.85
C GLU A 321 3.44 17.04 23.14
N PRO A 322 4.10 17.58 22.08
CA PRO A 322 5.10 16.84 21.32
C PRO A 322 6.35 16.55 22.17
N LEU A 323 7.11 15.53 21.73
CA LEU A 323 8.43 15.15 22.26
C LEU A 323 8.42 14.59 23.70
N THR A 324 7.27 14.35 24.31
CA THR A 324 7.16 13.65 25.59
C THR A 324 7.29 12.13 25.42
N PRO A 325 7.70 11.35 26.42
CA PRO A 325 7.72 9.89 26.33
C PRO A 325 6.36 9.29 25.97
N LEU A 326 5.27 9.84 26.51
CA LEU A 326 3.91 9.41 26.19
C LEU A 326 3.54 9.72 24.73
N PHE A 327 4.00 10.85 24.18
CA PHE A 327 3.83 11.19 22.78
C PHE A 327 4.45 10.11 21.86
N TYR A 328 5.70 9.71 22.13
CA TYR A 328 6.37 8.67 21.35
C TYR A 328 5.71 7.31 21.48
N LEU A 329 5.27 6.94 22.68
CA LEU A 329 4.54 5.70 22.91
C LEU A 329 3.24 5.66 22.11
N CYS A 330 2.44 6.72 22.20
CA CYS A 330 1.19 6.84 21.45
C CYS A 330 1.42 6.91 19.95
N TRP A 331 2.48 7.61 19.49
CA TRP A 331 2.86 7.63 18.08
C TRP A 331 3.21 6.24 17.58
N PHE A 332 4.03 5.50 18.32
CA PHE A 332 4.41 4.14 17.97
C PHE A 332 3.19 3.20 17.88
N ILE A 333 2.31 3.23 18.88
CA ILE A 333 1.10 2.42 18.91
C ILE A 333 0.18 2.79 17.74
N THR A 334 -0.04 4.08 17.50
CA THR A 334 -0.86 4.58 16.38
C THR A 334 -0.30 4.14 15.04
N SER A 335 1.01 4.26 14.84
CA SER A 335 1.68 3.84 13.61
C SER A 335 1.59 2.32 13.40
N ALA A 336 1.72 1.51 14.47
CA ALA A 336 1.50 0.07 14.39
C ALA A 336 0.05 -0.26 13.98
N GLY A 337 -0.91 0.52 14.47
CA GLY A 337 -2.33 0.40 14.11
C GLY A 337 -2.61 0.59 12.63
N THR A 338 -1.80 1.38 11.89
CA THR A 338 -2.02 1.60 10.45
C THR A 338 -1.77 0.35 9.60
N THR A 339 -1.05 -0.64 10.11
CA THR A 339 -0.67 -1.86 9.38
C THR A 339 -1.20 -3.15 10.03
N ALA A 340 -1.56 -3.12 11.30
CA ALA A 340 -1.94 -4.32 12.06
C ALA A 340 -3.15 -5.06 11.47
N TRP A 341 -4.08 -4.36 10.85
CA TRP A 341 -5.32 -4.92 10.31
C TRP A 341 -5.14 -5.64 8.95
N PHE A 342 -4.02 -5.43 8.23
CA PHE A 342 -3.84 -5.98 6.87
C PHE A 342 -4.01 -7.50 6.82
N GLY A 343 -3.28 -8.22 7.66
CA GLY A 343 -3.31 -9.69 7.68
C GLY A 343 -4.71 -10.24 7.95
N ALA A 344 -5.37 -9.74 8.98
CA ALA A 344 -6.71 -10.17 9.36
C ALA A 344 -7.76 -9.84 8.31
N LEU A 345 -7.71 -8.64 7.71
CA LEU A 345 -8.67 -8.19 6.71
C LEU A 345 -8.57 -9.00 5.40
N PHE A 346 -7.36 -9.15 4.85
CA PHE A 346 -7.17 -9.87 3.59
C PHE A 346 -7.40 -11.36 3.72
N SER A 347 -7.02 -11.98 4.85
CA SER A 347 -7.40 -13.36 5.15
C SER A 347 -8.93 -13.50 5.31
N GLY A 348 -9.58 -12.52 5.93
CA GLY A 348 -11.04 -12.47 6.04
C GLY A 348 -11.74 -12.44 4.68
N TYR A 349 -11.24 -11.63 3.73
CA TYR A 349 -11.78 -11.65 2.36
C TYR A 349 -11.63 -13.01 1.68
N GLN A 350 -10.50 -13.70 1.87
CA GLN A 350 -10.27 -15.02 1.28
C GLN A 350 -11.17 -16.10 1.90
N GLU A 351 -11.45 -16.02 3.20
CA GLU A 351 -12.36 -16.95 3.90
C GLU A 351 -13.82 -16.72 3.51
N LEU A 352 -14.24 -15.46 3.40
CA LEU A 352 -15.61 -15.10 3.07
C LEU A 352 -15.94 -15.28 1.59
N ALA A 353 -14.96 -15.14 0.69
CA ALA A 353 -15.19 -15.21 -0.74
C ALA A 353 -15.41 -16.66 -1.22
N PRO A 354 -16.35 -16.90 -2.14
CA PRO A 354 -16.49 -18.17 -2.84
C PRO A 354 -15.18 -18.57 -3.54
N GLY A 355 -14.87 -19.88 -3.57
CA GLY A 355 -13.57 -20.39 -4.05
C GLY A 355 -13.15 -19.88 -5.44
N HIS A 356 -14.12 -19.80 -6.36
CA HIS A 356 -13.88 -19.39 -7.77
C HIS A 356 -13.60 -17.89 -7.96
N VAL A 357 -13.90 -17.03 -6.97
CA VAL A 357 -13.69 -15.56 -7.05
C VAL A 357 -12.72 -15.02 -6.00
N ARG A 358 -12.02 -15.87 -5.22
CA ARG A 358 -11.15 -15.42 -4.11
C ARG A 358 -10.08 -14.43 -4.51
N SER A 359 -9.32 -14.72 -5.56
CA SER A 359 -8.26 -13.83 -6.05
C SER A 359 -8.81 -12.53 -6.60
N THR A 360 -9.93 -12.62 -7.33
CA THR A 360 -10.62 -11.45 -7.87
C THR A 360 -11.21 -10.58 -6.77
N MET A 361 -11.74 -11.18 -5.69
CA MET A 361 -12.25 -10.46 -4.52
C MET A 361 -11.13 -9.67 -3.84
N VAL A 362 -9.94 -10.24 -3.67
CA VAL A 362 -8.78 -9.54 -3.09
C VAL A 362 -8.35 -8.37 -3.99
N ALA A 363 -8.29 -8.56 -5.31
CA ALA A 363 -7.96 -7.49 -6.24
C ALA A 363 -9.01 -6.37 -6.24
N PHE A 364 -10.29 -6.73 -6.20
CA PHE A 364 -11.39 -5.77 -6.08
C PHE A 364 -11.37 -5.05 -4.73
N ALA A 365 -11.09 -5.77 -3.64
CA ALA A 365 -10.93 -5.16 -2.34
C ALA A 365 -9.81 -4.11 -2.34
N LEU A 366 -8.63 -4.43 -2.88
CA LEU A 366 -7.53 -3.47 -3.02
C LEU A 366 -7.96 -2.22 -3.81
N LEU A 367 -8.70 -2.40 -4.91
CA LEU A 367 -9.24 -1.29 -5.70
C LEU A 367 -10.17 -0.40 -4.87
N VAL A 368 -11.14 -1.00 -4.18
CA VAL A 368 -12.12 -0.28 -3.36
C VAL A 368 -11.43 0.44 -2.19
N LEU A 369 -10.54 -0.27 -1.46
CA LEU A 369 -9.80 0.27 -0.32
C LEU A 369 -8.92 1.46 -0.73
N ASN A 370 -8.29 1.38 -1.90
CA ASN A 370 -7.49 2.47 -2.43
C ASN A 370 -8.35 3.68 -2.84
N LEU A 371 -9.42 3.46 -3.61
CA LEU A 371 -10.24 4.56 -4.12
C LEU A 371 -11.13 5.21 -3.06
N LEU A 372 -11.70 4.43 -2.14
CA LEU A 372 -12.63 4.94 -1.12
C LEU A 372 -11.96 5.19 0.24
N GLY A 373 -10.75 4.67 0.45
CA GLY A 373 -10.00 4.82 1.69
C GLY A 373 -8.74 5.66 1.52
N VAL A 374 -7.65 5.05 1.00
CA VAL A 374 -6.33 5.70 0.92
C VAL A 374 -6.38 7.02 0.12
N GLY A 375 -7.11 7.05 -1.00
CA GLY A 375 -7.19 8.23 -1.86
C GLY A 375 -7.83 9.43 -1.18
N PRO A 376 -9.06 9.33 -0.65
CA PRO A 376 -9.76 10.42 0.02
C PRO A 376 -9.13 10.86 1.35
N GLY A 377 -8.46 9.94 2.07
CA GLY A 377 -7.89 10.20 3.39
C GLY A 377 -7.07 11.49 3.48
N PRO A 378 -5.96 11.62 2.76
CA PRO A 378 -5.11 12.80 2.86
C PRO A 378 -5.77 14.04 2.22
N LEU A 379 -6.61 13.86 1.19
CA LEU A 379 -7.31 14.98 0.55
C LEU A 379 -8.30 15.64 1.53
N ILE A 380 -9.20 14.87 2.12
CA ILE A 380 -10.21 15.41 3.05
C ILE A 380 -9.55 15.94 4.32
N THR A 381 -8.55 15.23 4.85
CA THR A 381 -7.77 15.70 6.00
C THR A 381 -7.07 17.02 5.70
N GLY A 382 -6.49 17.17 4.49
CA GLY A 382 -5.89 18.40 4.03
C GLY A 382 -6.89 19.55 3.88
N MET A 383 -8.08 19.30 3.31
CA MET A 383 -9.16 20.29 3.18
C MET A 383 -9.62 20.81 4.57
N ILE A 384 -9.76 19.91 5.54
CA ILE A 384 -10.08 20.28 6.92
C ILE A 384 -8.90 21.07 7.52
N GLY A 385 -7.67 20.65 7.24
CA GLY A 385 -6.45 21.35 7.65
C GLY A 385 -6.38 22.79 7.13
N ASP A 386 -6.76 23.01 5.87
CA ASP A 386 -6.79 24.35 5.26
C ASP A 386 -7.90 25.24 5.85
N SER A 387 -9.04 24.66 6.24
CA SER A 387 -10.17 25.41 6.76
C SER A 387 -10.13 25.64 8.29
N ARG A 388 -9.47 24.75 9.04
CA ARG A 388 -9.40 24.78 10.51
C ARG A 388 -7.98 24.52 11.02
N SER A 389 -7.58 23.23 11.12
CA SER A 389 -6.24 22.78 11.51
C SER A 389 -6.03 21.34 11.07
N LEU A 390 -4.77 20.96 10.83
CA LEU A 390 -4.42 19.54 10.54
C LEU A 390 -4.74 18.66 11.74
N THR A 391 -4.55 19.13 12.96
CA THR A 391 -4.97 18.41 14.18
C THR A 391 -6.45 18.05 14.13
N SER A 392 -7.34 19.00 13.75
CA SER A 392 -8.77 18.71 13.59
C SER A 392 -9.03 17.67 12.48
N GLY A 393 -8.34 17.78 11.33
CA GLY A 393 -8.47 16.82 10.25
C GLY A 393 -8.03 15.42 10.66
N LEU A 394 -6.91 15.31 11.37
CA LEU A 394 -6.37 14.03 11.86
C LEU A 394 -7.26 13.42 12.96
N LEU A 395 -7.79 14.21 13.88
CA LEU A 395 -8.76 13.72 14.88
C LEU A 395 -10.07 13.24 14.24
N ILE A 396 -10.55 13.92 13.21
CA ILE A 396 -11.70 13.46 12.42
C ILE A 396 -11.34 12.15 11.72
N SER A 397 -10.12 11.99 11.20
CA SER A 397 -9.69 10.74 10.60
C SER A 397 -9.66 9.58 11.59
N VAL A 398 -9.28 9.83 12.85
CA VAL A 398 -9.37 8.84 13.94
C VAL A 398 -10.82 8.45 14.20
N ALA A 399 -11.72 9.42 14.27
CA ALA A 399 -13.15 9.15 14.46
C ALA A 399 -13.76 8.35 13.30
N VAL A 400 -13.43 8.70 12.04
CA VAL A 400 -13.85 7.96 10.84
C VAL A 400 -13.31 6.52 10.88
N THR A 401 -12.05 6.34 11.25
CA THR A 401 -11.44 5.02 11.39
C THR A 401 -12.14 4.20 12.48
N ALA A 402 -12.52 4.82 13.61
CA ALA A 402 -13.25 4.16 14.68
C ALA A 402 -14.63 3.66 14.24
N LEU A 403 -15.30 4.34 13.30
CA LEU A 403 -16.58 3.90 12.74
C LEU A 403 -16.45 2.54 12.01
N ALA A 404 -15.25 2.11 11.63
CA ALA A 404 -15.02 0.80 11.03
C ALA A 404 -15.44 -0.35 11.97
N MET A 405 -15.47 -0.15 13.27
CA MET A 405 -15.96 -1.14 14.23
C MET A 405 -17.40 -1.56 13.95
N ILE A 406 -18.25 -0.66 13.45
CA ILE A 406 -19.68 -0.92 13.20
C ILE A 406 -19.87 -1.98 12.10
N PRO A 407 -19.40 -1.76 10.86
CA PRO A 407 -19.56 -2.78 9.81
C PRO A 407 -18.83 -4.09 10.13
N PHE A 408 -17.65 -4.05 10.78
CA PHE A 408 -16.98 -5.28 11.20
C PHE A 408 -17.75 -6.04 12.27
N ALA A 409 -18.35 -5.38 13.27
CA ALA A 409 -19.14 -6.03 14.29
C ALA A 409 -20.42 -6.67 13.71
N ILE A 410 -21.11 -5.99 12.79
CA ILE A 410 -22.27 -6.52 12.09
C ILE A 410 -21.88 -7.75 11.25
N ALA A 411 -20.78 -7.65 10.50
CA ALA A 411 -20.25 -8.76 9.71
C ALA A 411 -19.87 -9.96 10.59
N ALA A 412 -19.18 -9.73 11.72
CA ALA A 412 -18.77 -10.78 12.64
C ALA A 412 -19.96 -11.51 13.26
N ARG A 413 -21.01 -10.77 13.66
CA ARG A 413 -22.25 -11.35 14.19
C ARG A 413 -22.98 -12.17 13.13
N SER A 414 -23.07 -11.68 11.90
CA SER A 414 -23.74 -12.39 10.81
C SER A 414 -23.05 -13.71 10.47
N GLU A 415 -21.72 -13.75 10.47
CA GLU A 415 -20.95 -14.98 10.23
C GLU A 415 -21.00 -15.93 11.43
N ALA A 416 -21.01 -15.42 12.66
CA ALA A 416 -21.19 -16.25 13.84
C ALA A 416 -22.55 -16.96 13.86
N ALA A 417 -23.60 -16.31 13.35
CA ALA A 417 -24.94 -16.90 13.25
C ALA A 417 -25.06 -17.96 12.13
N ARG A 418 -24.24 -17.86 11.07
CA ARG A 418 -24.23 -18.80 9.94
C ARG A 418 -23.42 -20.07 10.21
N SER A 419 -22.47 -20.03 11.14
CA SER A 419 -21.64 -21.20 11.49
C SER A 419 -22.49 -22.19 12.30
N PRO A 420 -22.68 -23.45 11.84
CA PRO A 420 -23.41 -24.45 12.62
C PRO A 420 -22.75 -24.63 13.99
N ALA A 421 -23.58 -24.90 15.02
CA ALA A 421 -23.07 -25.20 16.33
C ALA A 421 -22.25 -26.50 16.24
N THR A 422 -20.92 -26.39 16.33
CA THR A 422 -20.09 -27.57 16.57
C THR A 422 -20.39 -28.01 17.97
N SER A 423 -21.22 -29.09 18.05
CA SER A 423 -21.47 -29.89 19.24
C SER A 423 -20.19 -30.53 19.73
#